data_2e9f4856141cf7d04624c7fff11ccc16
#
_entry.id   2e9f4856141cf7d04624c7fff11ccc16
#
_cell.length_a   1.000
_cell.length_b   1.000
_cell.length_c   1.000
_cell.angle_alpha   90.00
_cell.angle_beta   90.00
_cell.angle_gamma   90.00
#
_symmetry.space_group_name_H-M   'P 1'
#
loop_
_entity.id
_entity.type
_entity.pdbx_description
1 polymer ?
#
loop_
_entity_poly.entity_id
_entity_poly.type
_entity_poly.pdbx_seq_one_letter_code
_entity_poly.pdbx_strand_id
1 'polypeptide(L)'
;MGKKTKKFLIICGIVVGAGLLLTIIGAAAGGISSIDKLATRYTWSAGPAEEEQQQTLDPSQTFDAVKVTGDADLDIVKGSEDSVKLIYPKDMGSYQMEVKDGTLLVNYSYDKRTLINFSSEDSSPRLVITRKDPSSIKTVDADLSWGDVLLQNMTIDSAVLKLSDGDVDLTGSQIGTLNAELDYGDIEGDHVSCTTLSVNLKDGDCELDGTFNGDVNISSQYGDIEIFTRLAESQYTVSAGSSYGDVEVGGTTKEDGGTLTLGAGPYKMTLQSDDGDVNVRFGSK
;
A
#
# COMPACT_ATOMS: atom_id res chain seq x y z
N MET A 1 -29.86 20.08 -39.22
CA MET A 1 -29.66 18.90 -38.35
C MET A 1 -29.89 17.64 -39.12
N GLY A 2 -28.89 16.78 -39.28
CA GLY A 2 -28.99 15.60 -40.12
C GLY A 2 -29.94 14.53 -39.54
N LYS A 3 -30.54 13.68 -40.46
CA LYS A 3 -31.46 12.62 -40.01
C LYS A 3 -30.87 11.68 -38.95
N LYS A 4 -29.54 11.46 -38.92
CA LYS A 4 -28.82 10.64 -37.93
C LYS A 4 -28.83 11.29 -36.55
N THR A 5 -28.61 12.62 -36.47
CA THR A 5 -28.60 13.38 -35.21
C THR A 5 -29.99 13.45 -34.58
N LYS A 6 -31.05 13.55 -35.40
CA LYS A 6 -32.45 13.46 -34.93
C LYS A 6 -32.76 12.12 -34.29
N LYS A 7 -32.37 11.01 -34.93
CA LYS A 7 -32.58 9.66 -34.39
C LYS A 7 -31.82 9.47 -33.06
N PHE A 8 -30.59 9.93 -32.98
CA PHE A 8 -29.78 9.85 -31.75
C PHE A 8 -30.44 10.62 -30.57
N LEU A 9 -30.88 11.84 -30.82
CA LEU A 9 -31.57 12.64 -29.78
C LEU A 9 -32.90 12.00 -29.33
N ILE A 10 -33.63 11.37 -30.23
CA ILE A 10 -34.88 10.65 -29.89
C ILE A 10 -34.57 9.43 -29.02
N ILE A 11 -33.53 8.67 -29.33
CA ILE A 11 -33.10 7.51 -28.54
C ILE A 11 -32.64 7.98 -27.12
N CYS A 12 -31.83 9.02 -27.04
CA CYS A 12 -31.44 9.61 -25.75
C CYS A 12 -32.64 10.07 -24.93
N GLY A 13 -33.62 10.72 -25.56
CA GLY A 13 -34.84 11.14 -24.89
C GLY A 13 -35.68 9.96 -24.36
N ILE A 14 -35.76 8.88 -25.11
CA ILE A 14 -36.47 7.65 -24.68
C ILE A 14 -35.75 7.01 -23.48
N VAL A 15 -34.41 6.92 -23.51
CA VAL A 15 -33.61 6.35 -22.41
C VAL A 15 -33.75 7.17 -21.13
N VAL A 16 -33.67 8.50 -21.23
CA VAL A 16 -33.86 9.39 -20.09
C VAL A 16 -35.30 9.31 -19.55
N GLY A 17 -36.28 9.28 -20.45
CA GLY A 17 -37.70 9.12 -20.06
C GLY A 17 -37.98 7.79 -19.36
N ALA A 18 -37.41 6.68 -19.87
CA ALA A 18 -37.53 5.36 -19.26
C ALA A 18 -36.84 5.32 -17.87
N GLY A 19 -35.67 5.95 -17.74
CA GLY A 19 -34.94 6.07 -16.46
C GLY A 19 -35.75 6.83 -15.41
N LEU A 20 -36.35 7.97 -15.80
CA LEU A 20 -37.23 8.76 -14.92
C LEU A 20 -38.49 7.99 -14.48
N LEU A 21 -39.09 7.22 -15.41
CA LEU A 21 -40.27 6.41 -15.11
C LEU A 21 -39.95 5.30 -14.11
N LEU A 22 -38.80 4.62 -14.28
CA LEU A 22 -38.30 3.59 -13.36
C LEU A 22 -38.01 4.19 -11.97
N THR A 23 -37.46 5.39 -11.91
CA THR A 23 -37.23 6.12 -10.65
C THR A 23 -38.53 6.41 -9.91
N ILE A 24 -39.58 6.88 -10.64
CA ILE A 24 -40.90 7.15 -10.06
C ILE A 24 -41.58 5.88 -9.56
N ILE A 25 -41.51 4.80 -10.36
CA ILE A 25 -42.04 3.47 -9.96
C ILE A 25 -41.30 2.92 -8.75
N GLY A 26 -39.98 3.03 -8.73
CA GLY A 26 -39.16 2.61 -7.59
C GLY A 26 -39.49 3.39 -6.31
N ALA A 27 -39.71 4.69 -6.42
CA ALA A 27 -40.14 5.56 -5.31
C ALA A 27 -41.54 5.18 -4.79
N ALA A 28 -42.50 4.95 -5.71
CA ALA A 28 -43.86 4.53 -5.36
C ALA A 28 -43.94 3.11 -4.79
N ALA A 29 -43.01 2.23 -5.15
CA ALA A 29 -42.91 0.87 -4.63
C ALA A 29 -42.18 0.77 -3.26
N GLY A 30 -41.95 1.92 -2.58
CA GLY A 30 -41.30 1.95 -1.27
C GLY A 30 -39.78 2.11 -1.33
N GLY A 31 -39.22 2.43 -2.50
CA GLY A 31 -37.79 2.67 -2.68
C GLY A 31 -37.27 3.82 -1.79
N ILE A 32 -38.09 4.82 -1.50
CA ILE A 32 -37.74 5.92 -0.60
C ILE A 32 -37.52 5.42 0.84
N SER A 33 -38.38 4.50 1.32
CA SER A 33 -38.22 3.95 2.66
C SER A 33 -37.01 2.99 2.76
N SER A 34 -36.54 2.45 1.63
CA SER A 34 -35.34 1.65 1.56
C SER A 34 -34.07 2.53 1.49
N ILE A 35 -34.18 3.71 0.89
CA ILE A 35 -33.12 4.73 0.89
C ILE A 35 -32.91 5.27 2.32
N ASP A 36 -33.98 5.47 3.08
CA ASP A 36 -33.88 5.92 4.48
C ASP A 36 -33.18 4.89 5.38
N LYS A 37 -33.40 3.59 5.12
CA LYS A 37 -32.67 2.50 5.80
C LYS A 37 -31.22 2.36 5.34
N LEU A 38 -30.94 2.71 4.09
CA LEU A 38 -29.57 2.80 3.55
C LEU A 38 -28.89 4.05 4.08
N ALA A 39 -29.56 5.19 4.15
CA ALA A 39 -29.03 6.46 4.68
C ALA A 39 -28.64 6.37 6.16
N THR A 40 -29.30 5.51 6.96
CA THR A 40 -28.86 5.21 8.34
C THR A 40 -27.60 4.37 8.40
N ARG A 41 -27.26 3.65 7.34
CA ARG A 41 -26.07 2.79 7.23
C ARG A 41 -24.91 3.45 6.47
N TYR A 42 -25.23 4.43 5.61
CA TYR A 42 -24.28 5.17 4.82
C TYR A 42 -24.54 6.66 4.97
N THR A 43 -23.59 7.40 5.47
CA THR A 43 -23.68 8.86 5.56
C THR A 43 -23.11 9.48 4.29
N TRP A 44 -23.81 10.50 3.75
CA TRP A 44 -23.28 11.37 2.71
C TRP A 44 -22.67 12.56 3.45
N SER A 45 -21.34 12.64 3.49
CA SER A 45 -20.66 13.75 4.12
C SER A 45 -20.32 14.81 3.07
N ALA A 46 -20.88 15.99 3.23
CA ALA A 46 -20.50 17.24 2.54
C ALA A 46 -20.32 18.33 3.61
N GLY A 47 -19.60 17.98 4.67
CA GLY A 47 -19.39 18.83 5.84
C GLY A 47 -17.98 19.43 5.92
N PRO A 48 -17.74 20.35 6.86
CA PRO A 48 -16.38 20.73 7.22
C PRO A 48 -15.58 19.49 7.64
N ALA A 49 -14.24 19.56 7.53
CA ALA A 49 -13.32 18.51 7.96
C ALA A 49 -13.77 17.91 9.29
N GLU A 50 -13.76 16.57 9.36
CA GLU A 50 -14.14 15.88 10.59
C GLU A 50 -13.16 16.24 11.71
N GLU A 51 -13.68 16.40 12.93
CA GLU A 51 -12.88 16.68 14.11
C GLU A 51 -12.02 15.45 14.42
N GLU A 52 -10.70 15.56 14.31
CA GLU A 52 -9.78 14.47 14.63
C GLU A 52 -9.66 14.26 16.13
N GLN A 53 -9.51 13.01 16.53
CA GLN A 53 -9.14 12.61 17.88
C GLN A 53 -7.74 12.02 17.88
N GLN A 54 -7.00 12.22 18.98
CA GLN A 54 -5.70 11.64 19.17
C GLN A 54 -5.68 10.81 20.45
N GLN A 55 -5.21 9.57 20.32
CA GLN A 55 -4.87 8.71 21.44
C GLN A 55 -3.35 8.55 21.51
N THR A 56 -2.77 8.71 22.70
CA THR A 56 -1.32 8.54 22.93
C THR A 56 -1.10 7.38 23.88
N LEU A 57 -0.13 6.51 23.56
CA LEU A 57 0.30 5.43 24.44
C LEU A 57 1.04 6.00 25.65
N ASP A 58 0.83 5.39 26.84
CA ASP A 58 1.60 5.72 28.04
C ASP A 58 3.09 5.45 27.81
N PRO A 59 3.98 6.44 28.00
CA PRO A 59 5.43 6.28 27.77
C PRO A 59 6.10 5.19 28.60
N SER A 60 5.47 4.74 29.68
CA SER A 60 5.98 3.63 30.51
C SER A 60 5.80 2.25 29.88
N GLN A 61 4.93 2.12 28.87
CA GLN A 61 4.70 0.87 28.16
C GLN A 61 5.81 0.64 27.13
N THR A 62 6.51 -0.47 27.25
CA THR A 62 7.61 -0.86 26.37
C THR A 62 7.19 -2.01 25.45
N PHE A 63 7.61 -1.93 24.19
CA PHE A 63 7.40 -2.96 23.19
C PHE A 63 8.52 -2.94 22.16
N ASP A 64 8.79 -4.06 21.53
CA ASP A 64 9.73 -4.23 20.42
C ASP A 64 9.08 -4.87 19.19
N ALA A 65 7.81 -5.21 19.29
CA ALA A 65 6.99 -5.72 18.19
C ALA A 65 5.77 -4.81 17.97
N VAL A 66 5.38 -4.65 16.71
CA VAL A 66 4.21 -3.88 16.29
C VAL A 66 3.32 -4.76 15.43
N LYS A 67 2.03 -4.83 15.77
CA LYS A 67 1.01 -5.49 14.97
C LYS A 67 -0.16 -4.56 14.75
N VAL A 68 -0.45 -4.29 13.48
CA VAL A 68 -1.53 -3.40 13.05
C VAL A 68 -2.47 -4.15 12.13
N THR A 69 -3.78 -4.02 12.36
CA THR A 69 -4.80 -4.63 11.48
C THR A 69 -5.94 -3.65 11.24
N GLY A 70 -6.46 -3.63 10.01
CA GLY A 70 -7.61 -2.80 9.60
C GLY A 70 -7.20 -1.64 8.69
N ASP A 71 -7.93 -0.54 8.77
CA ASP A 71 -7.78 0.59 7.85
C ASP A 71 -7.00 1.72 8.53
N ALA A 72 -5.74 1.92 8.14
CA ALA A 72 -4.89 3.01 8.67
C ALA A 72 -3.55 3.16 7.97
N ASP A 73 -3.02 4.36 7.98
CA ASP A 73 -1.62 4.60 7.71
C ASP A 73 -0.76 4.18 8.91
N LEU A 74 0.40 3.59 8.64
CA LEU A 74 1.37 3.19 9.63
C LEU A 74 2.71 3.88 9.38
N ASP A 75 3.07 4.84 10.21
CA ASP A 75 4.39 5.48 10.19
C ASP A 75 5.25 4.93 11.34
N ILE A 76 6.39 4.34 11.03
CA ILE A 76 7.42 4.00 12.00
C ILE A 76 8.69 4.74 11.62
N VAL A 77 9.03 5.76 12.39
CA VAL A 77 10.08 6.71 12.02
C VAL A 77 11.08 6.97 13.15
N LYS A 78 12.34 7.16 12.77
CA LYS A 78 13.35 7.65 13.69
C LYS A 78 13.09 9.11 14.01
N GLY A 79 13.10 9.48 15.29
CA GLY A 79 12.93 10.86 15.74
C GLY A 79 13.75 11.21 16.96
N SER A 80 13.50 12.39 17.54
CA SER A 80 14.19 12.89 18.71
C SER A 80 13.62 12.37 20.02
N GLU A 81 12.41 11.88 20.03
CA GLU A 81 11.68 11.40 21.20
C GLU A 81 10.91 10.11 20.88
N ASP A 82 10.70 9.27 21.88
CA ASP A 82 9.85 8.11 21.75
C ASP A 82 8.39 8.53 21.93
N SER A 83 7.55 8.20 20.95
CA SER A 83 6.12 8.45 21.05
C SER A 83 5.32 7.45 20.23
N VAL A 84 4.08 7.23 20.62
CA VAL A 84 3.07 6.50 19.85
C VAL A 84 1.79 7.31 19.86
N LYS A 85 1.31 7.65 18.70
CA LYS A 85 0.10 8.45 18.49
C LYS A 85 -0.81 7.76 17.49
N LEU A 86 -2.02 7.53 17.88
CA LEU A 86 -3.09 7.11 16.97
C LEU A 86 -4.01 8.32 16.74
N ILE A 87 -4.07 8.79 15.51
CA ILE A 87 -4.90 9.91 15.07
C ILE A 87 -6.04 9.32 14.25
N TYR A 88 -7.26 9.73 14.49
CA TYR A 88 -8.43 9.16 13.81
C TYR A 88 -9.61 10.13 13.79
N PRO A 89 -10.50 10.02 12.79
CA PRO A 89 -11.73 10.81 12.74
C PRO A 89 -12.64 10.49 13.93
N LYS A 90 -13.23 11.53 14.52
CA LYS A 90 -14.24 11.40 15.55
C LYS A 90 -15.49 10.76 14.94
N ASP A 91 -16.07 9.80 15.62
CA ASP A 91 -17.33 9.14 15.24
C ASP A 91 -17.28 8.21 14.01
N MET A 92 -16.09 7.86 13.48
CA MET A 92 -15.98 7.03 12.26
C MET A 92 -15.49 5.59 12.46
N GLY A 93 -15.24 5.12 13.67
CA GLY A 93 -14.79 3.76 13.84
C GLY A 93 -14.58 3.34 15.29
N SER A 94 -14.15 2.10 15.47
CA SER A 94 -13.70 1.54 16.76
C SER A 94 -12.19 1.32 16.72
N TYR A 95 -11.50 1.83 17.72
CA TYR A 95 -10.04 1.83 17.79
C TYR A 95 -9.60 1.17 19.10
N GLN A 96 -8.69 0.21 18.98
CA GLN A 96 -8.06 -0.44 20.11
C GLN A 96 -6.56 -0.33 19.98
N MET A 97 -5.89 0.23 20.98
CA MET A 97 -4.45 0.31 21.07
C MET A 97 -4.02 -0.16 22.45
N GLU A 98 -3.29 -1.28 22.52
CA GLU A 98 -2.78 -1.84 23.76
C GLU A 98 -1.38 -2.44 23.59
N VAL A 99 -0.61 -2.53 24.66
CA VAL A 99 0.64 -3.31 24.69
C VAL A 99 0.40 -4.58 25.44
N LYS A 100 0.67 -5.71 24.78
CA LYS A 100 0.54 -7.04 25.37
C LYS A 100 1.74 -7.90 24.99
N ASP A 101 2.35 -8.53 25.96
CA ASP A 101 3.49 -9.45 25.79
C ASP A 101 4.63 -8.85 24.92
N GLY A 102 4.94 -7.55 25.11
CA GLY A 102 5.97 -6.83 24.34
C GLY A 102 5.56 -6.42 22.93
N THR A 103 4.30 -6.61 22.54
CA THR A 103 3.76 -6.23 21.24
C THR A 103 2.77 -5.08 21.40
N LEU A 104 2.96 -4.02 20.63
CA LEU A 104 1.94 -3.00 20.41
C LEU A 104 0.91 -3.56 19.44
N LEU A 105 -0.30 -3.77 19.92
CA LEU A 105 -1.44 -4.21 19.13
C LEU A 105 -2.33 -3.02 18.82
N VAL A 106 -2.56 -2.77 17.53
CA VAL A 106 -3.49 -1.74 17.05
C VAL A 106 -4.45 -2.34 16.05
N ASN A 107 -5.74 -2.17 16.34
CA ASN A 107 -6.80 -2.67 15.48
C ASN A 107 -7.86 -1.58 15.33
N TYR A 108 -8.22 -1.29 14.11
CA TYR A 108 -9.35 -0.44 13.81
C TYR A 108 -10.20 -0.94 12.66
N SER A 109 -11.46 -0.55 12.74
CA SER A 109 -12.43 -0.78 11.69
C SER A 109 -13.41 0.37 11.64
N TYR A 110 -13.83 0.73 10.46
CA TYR A 110 -14.90 1.69 10.28
C TYR A 110 -16.26 1.06 10.59
N ASP A 111 -17.01 1.67 11.51
CA ASP A 111 -18.38 1.26 11.82
C ASP A 111 -19.38 1.77 10.77
N LYS A 112 -19.02 2.85 10.07
CA LYS A 112 -19.85 3.49 9.05
C LYS A 112 -19.08 3.56 7.73
N ARG A 113 -19.78 3.27 6.64
CA ARG A 113 -19.25 3.46 5.29
C ARG A 113 -19.83 4.76 4.71
N THR A 114 -18.97 5.69 4.40
CA THR A 114 -19.33 6.91 3.67
C THR A 114 -19.29 6.57 2.19
N LEU A 115 -20.44 6.70 1.49
CA LEU A 115 -20.55 6.42 0.05
C LEU A 115 -19.82 7.45 -0.81
N ILE A 116 -19.79 8.70 -0.37
CA ILE A 116 -19.07 9.79 -1.04
C ILE A 116 -18.58 10.74 0.04
N ASN A 117 -17.27 10.93 0.13
CA ASN A 117 -16.65 11.96 0.94
C ASN A 117 -16.20 13.10 0.04
N PHE A 118 -16.75 14.31 0.24
CA PHE A 118 -16.34 15.53 -0.46
C PHE A 118 -15.47 16.43 0.43
N SER A 119 -15.01 15.96 1.59
CA SER A 119 -14.04 16.71 2.39
C SER A 119 -12.70 16.73 1.65
N SER A 120 -12.07 17.87 1.61
CA SER A 120 -10.79 18.09 0.95
C SER A 120 -9.58 17.75 1.83
N GLU A 121 -9.81 17.20 3.00
CA GLU A 121 -8.75 16.78 3.93
C GLU A 121 -8.78 15.28 4.08
N ASP A 122 -7.60 14.70 4.00
CA ASP A 122 -7.35 13.28 4.19
C ASP A 122 -7.56 12.97 5.68
N SER A 123 -8.68 12.33 6.00
CA SER A 123 -9.08 12.00 7.38
C SER A 123 -8.92 10.52 7.67
N SER A 124 -7.98 9.85 6.99
CA SER A 124 -7.64 8.46 7.25
C SER A 124 -7.05 8.28 8.65
N PRO A 125 -7.40 7.20 9.36
CA PRO A 125 -6.73 6.87 10.62
C PRO A 125 -5.23 6.70 10.39
N ARG A 126 -4.42 7.21 11.33
CA ARG A 126 -2.96 7.15 11.21
C ARG A 126 -2.31 6.79 12.53
N LEU A 127 -1.49 5.73 12.52
CA LEU A 127 -0.63 5.33 13.63
C LEU A 127 0.78 5.84 13.40
N VAL A 128 1.26 6.76 14.24
CA VAL A 128 2.61 7.29 14.18
C VAL A 128 3.42 6.78 15.36
N ILE A 129 4.47 6.02 15.08
CA ILE A 129 5.42 5.49 16.05
C ILE A 129 6.77 6.17 15.80
N THR A 130 7.18 7.03 16.72
CA THR A 130 8.49 7.67 16.67
C THR A 130 9.43 7.02 17.68
N ARG A 131 10.66 6.70 17.26
CA ARG A 131 11.68 6.10 18.11
C ARG A 131 13.01 6.86 18.03
N LYS A 132 13.64 7.09 19.19
CA LYS A 132 15.03 7.61 19.26
C LYS A 132 16.03 6.56 18.81
N ASP A 133 15.88 5.34 19.32
CA ASP A 133 16.68 4.21 18.91
C ASP A 133 16.01 3.52 17.72
N PRO A 134 16.61 3.61 16.51
CA PRO A 134 16.03 3.00 15.31
C PRO A 134 15.96 1.48 15.39
N SER A 135 16.68 0.83 16.30
CA SER A 135 16.69 -0.63 16.48
C SER A 135 15.77 -1.12 17.60
N SER A 136 14.97 -0.23 18.19
CA SER A 136 14.06 -0.58 19.29
C SER A 136 12.83 -1.36 18.87
N ILE A 137 12.45 -1.30 17.57
CA ILE A 137 11.39 -2.14 16.98
C ILE A 137 12.06 -3.29 16.22
N LYS A 138 11.77 -4.52 16.61
CA LYS A 138 12.33 -5.72 16.01
C LYS A 138 11.45 -6.32 14.93
N THR A 139 10.15 -6.31 15.17
CA THR A 139 9.20 -6.91 14.24
C THR A 139 8.03 -5.98 13.94
N VAL A 140 7.61 -5.97 12.67
CA VAL A 140 6.43 -5.26 12.19
C VAL A 140 5.56 -6.26 11.43
N ASP A 141 4.28 -6.34 11.82
CA ASP A 141 3.24 -7.15 11.17
C ASP A 141 2.06 -6.21 10.88
N ALA A 142 1.89 -5.81 9.63
CA ALA A 142 0.80 -4.95 9.18
C ALA A 142 -0.10 -5.71 8.20
N ASP A 143 -1.41 -5.74 8.49
CA ASP A 143 -2.44 -6.33 7.64
C ASP A 143 -3.54 -5.27 7.44
N LEU A 144 -3.38 -4.47 6.38
CA LEU A 144 -4.15 -3.26 6.12
C LEU A 144 -5.05 -3.46 4.91
N SER A 145 -6.33 -3.10 5.07
CA SER A 145 -7.25 -3.07 3.93
C SER A 145 -7.09 -1.76 3.14
N TRP A 146 -6.80 -0.67 3.85
CA TRP A 146 -6.55 0.68 3.32
C TRP A 146 -5.51 1.37 4.16
N GLY A 147 -4.52 2.00 3.53
CA GLY A 147 -3.54 2.83 4.21
C GLY A 147 -2.11 2.49 3.83
N ASP A 148 -1.26 3.48 3.96
CA ASP A 148 0.13 3.43 3.58
C ASP A 148 1.03 2.97 4.73
N VAL A 149 2.18 2.42 4.42
CA VAL A 149 3.21 2.04 5.40
C VAL A 149 4.50 2.81 5.13
N LEU A 150 4.92 3.62 6.09
CA LEU A 150 6.21 4.31 6.07
C LEU A 150 7.14 3.72 7.14
N LEU A 151 8.26 3.12 6.71
CA LEU A 151 9.37 2.71 7.57
C LEU A 151 10.58 3.60 7.27
N GLN A 152 10.82 4.62 8.10
CA GLN A 152 11.84 5.62 7.80
C GLN A 152 12.99 5.61 8.80
N ASN A 153 14.22 5.39 8.30
CA ASN A 153 15.47 5.39 9.08
C ASN A 153 15.44 4.40 10.26
N MET A 154 14.81 3.25 10.09
CA MET A 154 14.66 2.22 11.11
C MET A 154 15.59 1.02 10.86
N THR A 155 15.84 0.24 11.90
CA THR A 155 16.53 -1.06 11.82
C THR A 155 15.61 -2.13 12.39
N ILE A 156 15.08 -2.96 11.51
CA ILE A 156 14.02 -3.93 11.81
C ILE A 156 14.52 -5.34 11.45
N ASP A 157 14.35 -6.30 12.34
CA ASP A 157 14.78 -7.68 12.09
C ASP A 157 13.84 -8.37 11.07
N SER A 158 12.52 -8.13 11.18
CA SER A 158 11.52 -8.69 10.27
C SER A 158 10.32 -7.79 10.09
N ALA A 159 9.91 -7.56 8.84
CA ALA A 159 8.67 -6.89 8.48
C ALA A 159 7.80 -7.80 7.58
N VAL A 160 6.53 -7.94 7.94
CA VAL A 160 5.49 -8.61 7.16
C VAL A 160 4.40 -7.60 6.89
N LEU A 161 4.23 -7.23 5.62
CA LEU A 161 3.32 -6.18 5.19
C LEU A 161 2.31 -6.78 4.21
N LYS A 162 1.03 -6.66 4.51
CA LYS A 162 -0.08 -7.07 3.65
C LYS A 162 -1.02 -5.91 3.48
N LEU A 163 -1.10 -5.37 2.27
CA LEU A 163 -1.92 -4.24 1.94
C LEU A 163 -2.87 -4.61 0.80
N SER A 164 -4.17 -4.32 0.99
CA SER A 164 -5.11 -4.46 -0.13
C SER A 164 -5.14 -3.20 -1.01
N ASP A 165 -4.92 -2.03 -0.41
CA ASP A 165 -4.85 -0.73 -1.11
C ASP A 165 -3.99 0.22 -0.29
N GLY A 166 -2.84 0.65 -0.82
CA GLY A 166 -1.89 1.53 -0.17
C GLY A 166 -0.45 1.24 -0.56
N ASP A 167 0.40 2.22 -0.34
CA ASP A 167 1.80 2.21 -0.74
C ASP A 167 2.73 1.87 0.43
N VAL A 168 3.92 1.41 0.10
CA VAL A 168 4.98 1.11 1.09
C VAL A 168 6.24 1.93 0.78
N ASP A 169 6.63 2.81 1.71
CA ASP A 169 7.90 3.56 1.67
C ASP A 169 8.88 3.04 2.73
N LEU A 170 10.08 2.67 2.29
CA LEU A 170 11.13 2.05 3.12
C LEU A 170 12.37 2.93 3.28
N THR A 171 12.26 4.23 3.12
CA THR A 171 13.39 5.17 3.03
C THR A 171 14.39 5.05 4.18
N GLY A 172 15.68 4.85 3.84
CA GLY A 172 16.79 4.82 4.78
C GLY A 172 16.80 3.66 5.77
N SER A 173 15.96 2.66 5.58
CA SER A 173 15.75 1.59 6.56
C SER A 173 16.60 0.35 6.29
N GLN A 174 16.97 -0.34 7.37
CA GLN A 174 17.66 -1.62 7.35
C GLN A 174 16.71 -2.71 7.83
N ILE A 175 16.40 -3.67 6.98
CA ILE A 175 15.42 -4.72 7.28
C ILE A 175 16.08 -6.08 7.06
N GLY A 176 16.11 -6.91 8.09
CA GLY A 176 16.66 -8.26 7.99
C GLY A 176 15.87 -9.11 7.00
N THR A 177 14.58 -9.25 7.22
CA THR A 177 13.65 -9.97 6.34
C THR A 177 12.44 -9.09 6.05
N LEU A 178 12.17 -8.82 4.78
CA LEU A 178 10.95 -8.14 4.31
C LEU A 178 10.11 -9.10 3.49
N ASN A 179 8.85 -9.27 3.89
CA ASN A 179 7.80 -9.91 3.10
C ASN A 179 6.68 -8.91 2.89
N ALA A 180 6.43 -8.51 1.65
CA ALA A 180 5.37 -7.60 1.28
C ALA A 180 4.42 -8.24 0.25
N GLU A 181 3.13 -8.14 0.50
CA GLU A 181 2.05 -8.56 -0.41
C GLU A 181 1.12 -7.36 -0.58
N LEU A 182 1.05 -6.79 -1.79
CA LEU A 182 0.18 -5.66 -2.12
C LEU A 182 -0.78 -6.07 -3.25
N ASP A 183 -2.07 -5.80 -3.05
CA ASP A 183 -3.05 -6.01 -4.12
C ASP A 183 -3.09 -4.78 -5.06
N TYR A 184 -3.09 -3.55 -4.50
CA TYR A 184 -3.03 -2.27 -5.23
C TYR A 184 -2.12 -1.32 -4.48
N GLY A 185 -1.10 -0.79 -5.15
CA GLY A 185 -0.15 0.17 -4.61
C GLY A 185 1.30 -0.19 -4.89
N ASP A 186 2.16 0.77 -4.71
CA ASP A 186 3.57 0.71 -5.04
C ASP A 186 4.43 0.38 -3.81
N ILE A 187 5.60 -0.19 -4.06
CA ILE A 187 6.63 -0.30 -3.03
C ILE A 187 7.87 0.47 -3.47
N GLU A 188 8.21 1.50 -2.73
CA GLU A 188 9.36 2.34 -2.97
C GLU A 188 10.39 2.23 -1.84
N GLY A 189 11.66 2.39 -2.18
CA GLY A 189 12.71 2.41 -1.18
C GLY A 189 13.98 3.09 -1.66
N ASP A 190 14.37 4.16 -0.97
CA ASP A 190 15.65 4.83 -1.20
C ASP A 190 16.60 4.55 -0.04
N HIS A 191 17.84 4.13 -0.35
CA HIS A 191 18.85 3.77 0.65
C HIS A 191 18.44 2.61 1.57
N VAL A 192 17.70 1.64 1.04
CA VAL A 192 17.25 0.46 1.77
C VAL A 192 18.35 -0.59 1.88
N SER A 193 18.38 -1.33 2.98
CA SER A 193 19.21 -2.53 3.10
C SER A 193 18.36 -3.72 3.53
N CYS A 194 18.35 -4.79 2.72
CA CYS A 194 17.67 -6.04 3.05
C CYS A 194 18.59 -7.25 2.91
N THR A 195 18.45 -8.21 3.85
CA THR A 195 19.12 -9.51 3.73
C THR A 195 18.25 -10.51 2.98
N THR A 196 16.95 -10.52 3.27
CA THR A 196 15.98 -11.32 2.51
C THR A 196 14.81 -10.44 2.12
N LEU A 197 14.51 -10.41 0.82
CA LEU A 197 13.43 -9.61 0.26
C LEU A 197 12.48 -10.49 -0.53
N SER A 198 11.20 -10.45 -0.18
CA SER A 198 10.12 -11.09 -0.92
C SER A 198 8.97 -10.10 -1.11
N VAL A 199 8.64 -9.79 -2.36
CA VAL A 199 7.58 -8.84 -2.73
C VAL A 199 6.67 -9.50 -3.76
N ASN A 200 5.36 -9.43 -3.51
CA ASN A 200 4.33 -9.84 -4.45
C ASN A 200 3.35 -8.68 -4.66
N LEU A 201 3.25 -8.20 -5.89
CA LEU A 201 2.34 -7.15 -6.31
C LEU A 201 1.31 -7.72 -7.30
N LYS A 202 0.06 -7.26 -7.20
CA LYS A 202 -0.92 -7.51 -8.27
C LYS A 202 -0.96 -6.35 -9.25
N ASP A 203 -1.08 -5.13 -8.74
CA ASP A 203 -1.17 -3.89 -9.54
C ASP A 203 -0.38 -2.81 -8.82
N GLY A 204 0.77 -2.42 -9.37
CA GLY A 204 1.70 -1.46 -8.81
C GLY A 204 3.15 -1.76 -9.13
N ASP A 205 3.98 -0.77 -8.95
CA ASP A 205 5.40 -0.79 -9.28
C ASP A 205 6.27 -1.13 -8.06
N CYS A 206 7.44 -1.68 -8.33
CA CYS A 206 8.46 -1.92 -7.30
C CYS A 206 9.73 -1.16 -7.67
N GLU A 207 10.04 -0.07 -6.96
CA GLU A 207 11.26 0.70 -7.16
C GLU A 207 12.13 0.70 -5.89
N LEU A 208 13.27 -0.01 -5.92
CA LEU A 208 14.15 -0.14 -4.76
C LEU A 208 15.61 0.21 -5.11
N ASP A 209 16.13 1.25 -4.43
CA ASP A 209 17.54 1.64 -4.43
C ASP A 209 18.19 1.24 -3.10
N GLY A 210 19.17 0.32 -3.13
CA GLY A 210 19.72 -0.10 -1.85
C GLY A 210 20.85 -1.12 -1.90
N THR A 211 20.94 -1.89 -0.83
CA THR A 211 21.90 -2.97 -0.66
C THR A 211 21.15 -4.26 -0.32
N PHE A 212 21.17 -5.23 -1.23
CA PHE A 212 20.46 -6.49 -1.07
C PHE A 212 21.49 -7.61 -0.95
N ASN A 213 21.90 -7.92 0.27
CA ASN A 213 23.01 -8.85 0.56
C ASN A 213 22.51 -10.26 0.88
N GLY A 214 21.50 -10.73 0.18
CA GLY A 214 20.92 -12.07 0.27
C GLY A 214 19.92 -12.31 -0.86
N ASP A 215 18.95 -13.19 -0.63
CA ASP A 215 18.00 -13.58 -1.66
C ASP A 215 16.92 -12.51 -1.87
N VAL A 216 16.66 -12.18 -3.13
CA VAL A 216 15.65 -11.23 -3.59
C VAL A 216 14.66 -11.97 -4.49
N ASN A 217 13.38 -11.94 -4.12
CA ASN A 217 12.29 -12.50 -4.92
C ASN A 217 11.19 -11.45 -5.07
N ILE A 218 10.94 -11.00 -6.29
CA ILE A 218 9.90 -10.01 -6.59
C ILE A 218 9.05 -10.52 -7.74
N SER A 219 7.74 -10.46 -7.56
CA SER A 219 6.78 -10.72 -8.63
C SER A 219 5.72 -9.63 -8.70
N SER A 220 5.39 -9.19 -9.92
CA SER A 220 4.27 -8.30 -10.22
C SER A 220 3.38 -8.92 -11.31
N GLN A 221 2.06 -8.71 -11.23
CA GLN A 221 1.19 -9.03 -12.36
C GLN A 221 1.10 -7.85 -13.33
N TYR A 222 0.89 -6.65 -12.82
CA TYR A 222 0.78 -5.41 -13.58
C TYR A 222 1.63 -4.35 -12.93
N GLY A 223 2.77 -4.01 -13.54
CA GLY A 223 3.68 -2.99 -13.06
C GLY A 223 5.15 -3.35 -13.27
N ASP A 224 5.97 -2.33 -13.19
CA ASP A 224 7.40 -2.40 -13.45
C ASP A 224 8.17 -2.83 -12.18
N ILE A 225 9.31 -3.48 -12.40
CA ILE A 225 10.24 -3.85 -11.33
C ILE A 225 11.57 -3.17 -11.62
N GLU A 226 11.91 -2.14 -10.84
CA GLU A 226 13.17 -1.44 -10.92
C GLU A 226 14.03 -1.68 -9.68
N ILE A 227 15.18 -2.33 -9.84
CA ILE A 227 16.13 -2.58 -8.75
C ILE A 227 17.45 -1.92 -9.07
N PHE A 228 17.86 -0.97 -8.25
CA PHE A 228 19.22 -0.50 -8.22
C PHE A 228 19.93 -1.04 -6.96
N THR A 229 20.90 -1.93 -7.17
CA THR A 229 21.68 -2.46 -6.04
C THR A 229 23.10 -1.89 -6.02
N ARG A 230 23.57 -1.49 -4.84
CA ARG A 230 24.94 -0.96 -4.65
C ARG A 230 26.01 -2.03 -4.68
N LEU A 231 25.63 -3.30 -4.64
CA LEU A 231 26.56 -4.40 -4.78
C LEU A 231 26.91 -4.64 -6.27
N ALA A 232 28.09 -5.18 -6.51
CA ALA A 232 28.53 -5.51 -7.86
C ALA A 232 27.72 -6.68 -8.44
N GLU A 233 27.51 -6.69 -9.75
CA GLU A 233 26.83 -7.78 -10.50
C GLU A 233 27.40 -9.16 -10.16
N SER A 234 28.72 -9.27 -9.96
CA SER A 234 29.39 -10.53 -9.59
C SER A 234 28.93 -11.12 -8.25
N GLN A 235 28.21 -10.38 -7.43
CA GLN A 235 27.63 -10.89 -6.18
C GLN A 235 26.32 -11.64 -6.41
N TYR A 236 25.73 -11.56 -7.60
CA TYR A 236 24.41 -12.10 -7.87
C TYR A 236 24.39 -13.22 -8.91
N THR A 237 23.43 -14.11 -8.76
CA THR A 237 22.87 -14.94 -9.81
C THR A 237 21.45 -14.41 -10.05
N VAL A 238 21.24 -13.72 -11.18
CA VAL A 238 19.97 -13.07 -11.52
C VAL A 238 19.17 -13.90 -12.50
N SER A 239 17.88 -14.06 -12.23
CA SER A 239 16.87 -14.53 -13.18
C SER A 239 15.77 -13.49 -13.22
N ALA A 240 15.75 -12.69 -14.27
CA ALA A 240 14.76 -11.64 -14.48
C ALA A 240 13.92 -11.94 -15.72
N GLY A 241 12.61 -11.82 -15.62
CA GLY A 241 11.69 -12.13 -16.71
C GLY A 241 10.48 -11.20 -16.76
N SER A 242 9.96 -10.99 -17.96
CA SER A 242 8.66 -10.40 -18.22
C SER A 242 7.93 -11.21 -19.29
N SER A 243 6.59 -11.24 -19.23
CA SER A 243 5.80 -11.90 -20.27
C SER A 243 5.51 -10.95 -21.45
N TYR A 244 5.32 -9.65 -21.18
CA TYR A 244 4.95 -8.66 -22.19
C TYR A 244 5.78 -7.38 -22.19
N GLY A 245 6.69 -7.18 -21.22
CA GLY A 245 7.59 -6.03 -21.11
C GLY A 245 9.02 -6.37 -21.49
N ASP A 246 9.88 -5.37 -21.45
CA ASP A 246 11.31 -5.49 -21.69
C ASP A 246 12.05 -5.90 -20.40
N VAL A 247 13.14 -6.62 -20.55
CA VAL A 247 13.99 -7.04 -19.43
C VAL A 247 15.39 -6.51 -19.65
N GLU A 248 15.87 -5.68 -18.72
CA GLU A 248 17.24 -5.17 -18.71
C GLU A 248 17.98 -5.55 -17.42
N VAL A 249 19.13 -6.19 -17.54
CA VAL A 249 19.97 -6.55 -16.40
C VAL A 249 21.43 -6.20 -16.71
N GLY A 250 21.98 -5.24 -15.95
CA GLY A 250 23.39 -4.84 -16.10
C GLY A 250 23.76 -4.34 -17.51
N GLY A 251 22.82 -3.71 -18.22
CA GLY A 251 22.98 -3.23 -19.59
C GLY A 251 22.80 -4.32 -20.67
N THR A 252 22.38 -5.52 -20.30
CA THR A 252 21.93 -6.56 -21.24
C THR A 252 20.42 -6.51 -21.34
N THR A 253 19.88 -6.32 -22.55
CA THR A 253 18.43 -6.15 -22.77
C THR A 253 17.88 -7.34 -23.56
N LYS A 254 16.63 -7.69 -23.25
CA LYS A 254 15.78 -8.58 -24.02
C LYS A 254 14.42 -7.93 -24.20
N GLU A 255 14.12 -7.59 -25.44
CA GLU A 255 12.86 -6.92 -25.83
C GLU A 255 11.73 -7.93 -26.07
N ASP A 256 10.50 -7.44 -26.00
CA ASP A 256 9.28 -8.21 -26.31
C ASP A 256 9.09 -9.48 -25.46
N GLY A 257 9.43 -9.42 -24.20
CA GLY A 257 9.25 -10.48 -23.24
C GLY A 257 10.33 -11.57 -23.24
N GLY A 258 10.31 -12.36 -22.19
CA GLY A 258 11.21 -13.50 -21.94
C GLY A 258 12.05 -13.35 -20.68
N THR A 259 13.04 -14.20 -20.52
CA THR A 259 13.87 -14.26 -19.31
C THR A 259 15.34 -14.05 -19.65
N LEU A 260 16.03 -13.24 -18.85
CA LEU A 260 17.48 -13.12 -18.79
C LEU A 260 18.01 -13.83 -17.53
N THR A 261 19.07 -14.62 -17.70
CA THR A 261 19.81 -15.22 -16.58
C THR A 261 21.26 -14.80 -16.67
N LEU A 262 21.76 -14.15 -15.65
CA LEU A 262 23.09 -13.57 -15.60
C LEU A 262 23.78 -13.84 -14.26
N GLY A 263 25.12 -13.89 -14.29
CA GLY A 263 25.94 -14.01 -13.10
C GLY A 263 26.03 -15.42 -12.53
N ALA A 264 26.87 -15.57 -11.51
CA ALA A 264 27.09 -16.79 -10.74
C ALA A 264 27.48 -16.47 -9.29
N GLY A 265 27.03 -15.33 -8.80
CA GLY A 265 27.27 -14.90 -7.43
C GLY A 265 26.46 -15.68 -6.39
N PRO A 266 26.80 -15.52 -5.11
CA PRO A 266 26.16 -16.27 -4.03
C PRO A 266 24.71 -15.86 -3.75
N TYR A 267 24.30 -14.62 -4.05
CA TYR A 267 22.96 -14.13 -3.80
C TYR A 267 22.06 -14.38 -5.01
N LYS A 268 20.86 -14.87 -4.77
CA LYS A 268 19.89 -15.12 -5.84
C LYS A 268 18.95 -13.92 -5.94
N MET A 269 18.74 -13.45 -7.16
CA MET A 269 17.76 -12.42 -7.48
C MET A 269 16.81 -12.97 -8.54
N THR A 270 15.56 -13.18 -8.15
CA THR A 270 14.50 -13.68 -9.04
C THR A 270 13.44 -12.62 -9.15
N LEU A 271 13.26 -12.09 -10.37
CA LEU A 271 12.32 -11.01 -10.66
C LEU A 271 11.41 -11.45 -11.81
N GLN A 272 10.12 -11.28 -11.63
CA GLN A 272 9.13 -11.67 -12.64
C GLN A 272 7.99 -10.65 -12.70
N SER A 273 7.78 -10.06 -13.88
CA SER A 273 6.56 -9.31 -14.19
C SER A 273 5.74 -10.07 -15.25
N ASP A 274 4.41 -10.02 -15.17
CA ASP A 274 3.57 -10.50 -16.27
C ASP A 274 3.35 -9.41 -17.31
N ASP A 275 3.01 -8.18 -16.89
CA ASP A 275 2.81 -7.02 -17.77
C ASP A 275 3.49 -5.79 -17.14
N GLY A 276 4.73 -5.54 -17.56
CA GLY A 276 5.62 -4.49 -17.07
C GLY A 276 7.08 -4.83 -17.36
N ASP A 277 7.92 -3.82 -17.30
CA ASP A 277 9.35 -3.93 -17.53
C ASP A 277 10.11 -4.40 -16.29
N VAL A 278 11.22 -5.10 -16.48
CA VAL A 278 12.11 -5.49 -15.38
C VAL A 278 13.50 -4.94 -15.61
N ASN A 279 13.93 -4.04 -14.72
CA ASN A 279 15.20 -3.35 -14.83
C ASN A 279 16.09 -3.58 -13.59
N VAL A 280 17.31 -4.07 -13.80
CA VAL A 280 18.30 -4.27 -12.72
C VAL A 280 19.60 -3.57 -13.04
N ARG A 281 20.02 -2.68 -12.15
CA ARG A 281 21.28 -1.94 -12.22
C ARG A 281 22.16 -2.25 -11.02
N PHE A 282 23.46 -2.31 -11.24
CA PHE A 282 24.46 -2.67 -10.23
C PHE A 282 25.52 -1.60 -10.04
N GLY A 283 26.07 -1.51 -8.82
CA GLY A 283 27.20 -0.63 -8.52
C GLY A 283 26.79 0.70 -7.89
N SER A 284 27.72 1.64 -7.76
CA SER A 284 27.47 2.98 -7.25
C SER A 284 26.89 3.87 -8.33
N LYS A 285 25.82 4.58 -8.01
CA LYS A 285 25.33 5.71 -8.84
C LYS A 285 26.42 6.73 -9.06
#